data_3a2f0c2310784be5dcd62c4b6f23c540
#
_entry.id   3a2f0c2310784be5dcd62c4b6f23c540
#
_cell.length_a   1.000
_cell.length_b   1.000
_cell.length_c   1.000
_cell.angle_alpha   90.00
_cell.angle_beta   90.00
_cell.angle_gamma   90.00
#
_symmetry.space_group_name_H-M   'P 1'
#
loop_
_entity.id
_entity.type
_entity.pdbx_description
1 polymer ?
#
loop_
_entity_poly.entity_id
_entity_poly.type
_entity_poly.pdbx_seq_one_letter_code
_entity_poly.pdbx_strand_id
1 'polypeptide(L)'
;MGLDAGRLARYRSLRREAARPGLINLNPIQRGGILPPEAREVLREFGDGYSICDFCLKGRMDAIRRPPVADFLDDLASFLDMDVVRLTNRCRDAVFIALMALRRSRGGRSLIVDSNSHYSTYLAAEAAGLEVLEVPNTGHPEYKVVIGAYEGLIEEAEEEGRPPVAVLLTHVDPYYGNLNDPRPLAKICREHGLPLILNAAYTAGVMPVRGRELGVDILVSSGHKSWASSGPVGILAMSSEVADEVLVRSSSFPDKELYLLGCPVLGVALATLMASFPHVVERVARWPDEVRRARWLVGQLERIEGIRQLGTRPKEHTLICLETPGLHEVARRHKRRGFFLYEELKARGIVGIQPGLTRRIKLSTYGLTDEEVQRVAEAFRDIAAKYGLPVG
;
A
#
# COMPACT_ATOMS: atom_id res chain seq x y z
N MET A 1 12.91 6.86 -39.74
CA MET A 1 11.55 6.24 -39.73
C MET A 1 10.57 7.22 -39.11
N GLY A 2 9.70 7.85 -39.91
CA GLY A 2 8.66 8.73 -39.40
C GLY A 2 7.55 7.91 -38.70
N LEU A 3 7.02 8.41 -37.58
CA LEU A 3 5.85 7.80 -36.95
C LEU A 3 4.63 8.05 -37.85
N ASP A 4 3.94 6.97 -38.22
CA ASP A 4 2.69 7.04 -39.00
C ASP A 4 1.58 7.74 -38.21
N ALA A 5 0.86 8.66 -38.87
CA ALA A 5 -0.23 9.41 -38.25
C ALA A 5 -1.36 8.51 -37.72
N GLY A 6 -1.68 7.42 -38.44
CA GLY A 6 -2.64 6.42 -37.95
C GLY A 6 -2.21 5.71 -36.68
N ARG A 7 -0.90 5.41 -36.59
CA ARG A 7 -0.31 4.83 -35.37
C ARG A 7 -0.36 5.79 -34.17
N LEU A 8 -0.20 7.09 -34.40
CA LEU A 8 -0.29 8.12 -33.34
C LEU A 8 -1.75 8.38 -32.93
N ALA A 9 -2.71 8.31 -33.85
CA ALA A 9 -4.13 8.58 -33.57
C ALA A 9 -4.69 7.66 -32.46
N ARG A 10 -4.22 6.43 -32.34
CA ARG A 10 -4.68 5.48 -31.30
C ARG A 10 -4.44 5.97 -29.88
N TYR A 11 -3.41 6.81 -29.61
CA TYR A 11 -3.14 7.35 -28.28
C TYR A 11 -4.18 8.39 -27.84
N ARG A 12 -4.95 8.98 -28.78
CA ARG A 12 -6.04 9.93 -28.48
C ARG A 12 -7.28 9.25 -27.92
N SER A 13 -7.39 7.92 -28.09
CA SER A 13 -8.55 7.12 -27.69
C SER A 13 -8.34 6.25 -26.45
N LEU A 14 -7.28 6.53 -25.67
CA LEU A 14 -7.04 5.81 -24.41
C LEU A 14 -8.27 5.87 -23.49
N ARG A 15 -8.70 4.72 -22.99
CA ARG A 15 -9.83 4.60 -22.05
C ARG A 15 -9.47 3.61 -20.95
N ARG A 16 -9.96 3.91 -19.76
CA ARG A 16 -9.83 3.02 -18.59
C ARG A 16 -11.07 2.13 -18.51
N GLU A 17 -10.90 0.84 -18.69
CA GLU A 17 -11.99 -0.14 -18.65
C GLU A 17 -12.72 -0.16 -17.29
N ALA A 18 -11.95 -0.12 -16.19
CA ALA A 18 -12.51 -0.13 -14.84
C ALA A 18 -13.26 1.14 -14.41
N ALA A 19 -13.33 2.17 -15.28
CA ALA A 19 -14.07 3.41 -15.03
C ALA A 19 -15.47 3.41 -15.64
N ARG A 20 -15.91 2.32 -16.27
CA ARG A 20 -17.28 2.22 -16.82
C ARG A 20 -18.31 2.22 -15.69
N PRO A 21 -19.38 3.01 -15.81
CA PRO A 21 -20.46 3.01 -14.82
C PRO A 21 -21.03 1.60 -14.60
N GLY A 22 -21.36 1.28 -13.34
CA GLY A 22 -21.98 0.01 -12.97
C GLY A 22 -21.03 -1.20 -12.87
N LEU A 23 -19.72 -1.02 -13.10
CA LEU A 23 -18.73 -2.07 -12.87
C LEU A 23 -18.29 -2.11 -11.41
N ILE A 24 -18.32 -3.30 -10.81
CA ILE A 24 -17.73 -3.58 -9.49
C ILE A 24 -16.24 -3.89 -9.71
N ASN A 25 -15.37 -3.10 -9.11
CA ASN A 25 -13.92 -3.29 -9.24
C ASN A 25 -13.33 -3.88 -7.96
N LEU A 26 -12.84 -5.11 -8.03
CA LEU A 26 -12.21 -5.86 -6.94
C LEU A 26 -10.68 -5.71 -6.90
N ASN A 27 -10.08 -4.82 -7.69
CA ASN A 27 -8.63 -4.68 -7.77
C ASN A 27 -8.03 -4.38 -6.38
N PRO A 28 -7.16 -5.25 -5.85
CA PRO A 28 -6.66 -5.11 -4.48
C PRO A 28 -5.71 -3.92 -4.30
N ILE A 29 -5.13 -3.38 -5.39
CA ILE A 29 -4.04 -2.41 -5.30
C ILE A 29 -4.55 -0.97 -5.16
N GLN A 30 -5.66 -0.62 -5.79
CA GLN A 30 -6.05 0.78 -6.00
C GLN A 30 -7.43 1.15 -5.43
N ARG A 31 -8.00 0.34 -4.56
CA ARG A 31 -9.34 0.66 -4.04
C ARG A 31 -9.36 1.94 -3.20
N GLY A 32 -8.38 2.12 -2.33
CA GLY A 32 -8.21 3.36 -1.55
C GLY A 32 -7.65 4.55 -2.34
N GLY A 33 -7.27 4.34 -3.60
CA GLY A 33 -6.72 5.37 -4.50
C GLY A 33 -7.75 5.99 -5.45
N ILE A 34 -9.05 5.69 -5.31
CA ILE A 34 -10.11 6.29 -6.14
C ILE A 34 -10.31 7.74 -5.70
N LEU A 35 -10.15 8.66 -6.65
CA LEU A 35 -10.29 10.09 -6.39
C LEU A 35 -11.73 10.46 -6.05
N PRO A 36 -11.98 11.24 -4.98
CA PRO A 36 -13.27 11.89 -4.76
C PRO A 36 -13.54 12.99 -5.80
N PRO A 37 -14.78 13.49 -5.89
CA PRO A 37 -15.14 14.53 -6.88
C PRO A 37 -14.25 15.77 -6.82
N GLU A 38 -13.95 16.27 -5.63
CA GLU A 38 -13.11 17.46 -5.40
C GLU A 38 -11.70 17.28 -5.95
N ALA A 39 -11.10 16.12 -5.69
CA ALA A 39 -9.78 15.81 -6.22
C ALA A 39 -9.77 15.62 -7.76
N ARG A 40 -10.90 15.28 -8.36
CA ARG A 40 -11.03 15.23 -9.84
C ARG A 40 -11.08 16.62 -10.45
N GLU A 41 -11.72 17.59 -9.76
CA GLU A 41 -11.70 19.00 -10.17
C GLU A 41 -10.27 19.55 -10.09
N VAL A 42 -9.59 19.34 -8.97
CA VAL A 42 -8.19 19.73 -8.78
C VAL A 42 -7.29 19.08 -9.81
N LEU A 43 -7.49 17.80 -10.15
CA LEU A 43 -6.75 17.13 -11.22
C LEU A 43 -6.87 17.86 -12.57
N ARG A 44 -8.04 18.41 -12.84
CA ARG A 44 -8.31 19.16 -14.09
C ARG A 44 -7.63 20.52 -14.09
N GLU A 45 -7.63 21.21 -12.95
CA GLU A 45 -7.03 22.53 -12.78
C GLU A 45 -5.50 22.49 -12.75
N PHE A 46 -4.92 21.51 -12.04
CA PHE A 46 -3.47 21.37 -11.86
C PHE A 46 -2.81 20.35 -12.80
N GLY A 47 -3.52 19.87 -13.81
CA GLY A 47 -3.01 18.82 -14.72
C GLY A 47 -1.73 19.18 -15.46
N ASP A 48 -1.52 20.46 -15.73
CA ASP A 48 -0.33 21.03 -16.38
C ASP A 48 0.73 21.49 -15.35
N GLY A 49 0.44 21.36 -14.06
CA GLY A 49 1.26 21.89 -12.97
C GLY A 49 2.60 21.17 -12.83
N TYR A 50 3.59 21.94 -12.44
CA TYR A 50 4.91 21.48 -12.09
C TYR A 50 4.96 20.96 -10.66
N SER A 51 6.12 21.07 -10.03
CA SER A 51 6.24 20.89 -8.62
C SER A 51 5.57 22.03 -7.87
N ILE A 52 4.79 21.67 -6.85
CA ILE A 52 4.10 22.61 -5.97
C ILE A 52 4.82 22.55 -4.64
N CYS A 53 5.34 23.70 -4.19
CA CYS A 53 6.04 23.78 -2.92
C CYS A 53 5.98 25.22 -2.39
N ASP A 54 5.56 25.41 -1.17
CA ASP A 54 5.68 26.67 -0.43
C ASP A 54 6.81 26.66 0.61
N PHE A 55 7.59 25.58 0.65
CA PHE A 55 8.58 25.32 1.67
C PHE A 55 9.80 26.25 1.59
N CYS A 56 10.40 26.40 0.40
CA CYS A 56 11.54 27.29 0.21
C CYS A 56 11.28 28.46 -0.72
N LEU A 57 10.16 28.49 -1.42
CA LEU A 57 9.69 29.56 -2.33
C LEU A 57 10.72 29.97 -3.41
N LYS A 58 11.73 29.13 -3.69
CA LYS A 58 12.83 29.45 -4.60
C LYS A 58 12.68 28.86 -6.00
N GLY A 59 11.69 27.98 -6.21
CA GLY A 59 11.46 27.34 -7.50
C GLY A 59 10.43 28.07 -8.36
N ARG A 60 10.39 27.74 -9.66
CA ARG A 60 9.25 28.07 -10.51
C ARG A 60 8.15 27.08 -10.21
N MET A 61 7.12 27.54 -9.55
CA MET A 61 6.07 26.69 -9.04
C MET A 61 4.73 27.38 -9.15
N ASP A 62 3.71 26.60 -9.46
CA ASP A 62 2.35 27.01 -9.21
C ASP A 62 2.15 27.05 -7.68
N ALA A 63 1.79 28.19 -7.17
CA ALA A 63 1.64 28.37 -5.74
C ALA A 63 0.23 27.97 -5.29
N ILE A 64 0.12 26.94 -4.47
CA ILE A 64 -1.08 26.71 -3.67
C ILE A 64 -1.01 27.70 -2.51
N ARG A 65 -1.85 28.70 -2.54
CA ARG A 65 -1.89 29.73 -1.49
C ARG A 65 -2.82 29.39 -0.34
N ARG A 66 -3.80 28.53 -0.56
CA ARG A 66 -4.81 28.18 0.46
C ARG A 66 -5.32 26.74 0.25
N PRO A 67 -5.14 25.82 1.23
CA PRO A 67 -4.21 26.00 2.35
C PRO A 67 -2.75 25.94 1.90
N PRO A 68 -1.79 26.48 2.66
CA PRO A 68 -0.37 26.28 2.41
C PRO A 68 0.00 24.79 2.48
N VAL A 69 1.00 24.38 1.71
CA VAL A 69 1.47 22.97 1.73
C VAL A 69 2.07 22.61 3.10
N ALA A 70 2.72 23.58 3.76
CA ALA A 70 3.27 23.38 5.10
C ALA A 70 2.17 23.00 6.11
N ASP A 71 1.08 23.77 6.14
CA ASP A 71 -0.07 23.50 7.02
C ASP A 71 -0.65 22.10 6.75
N PHE A 72 -0.75 21.71 5.48
CA PHE A 72 -1.20 20.37 5.11
C PHE A 72 -0.26 19.26 5.63
N LEU A 73 1.05 19.48 5.60
CA LEU A 73 2.02 18.49 6.13
C LEU A 73 1.89 18.36 7.65
N ASP A 74 1.63 19.46 8.35
CA ASP A 74 1.39 19.47 9.80
C ASP A 74 0.06 18.75 10.15
N ASP A 75 -0.99 19.00 9.39
CA ASP A 75 -2.27 18.30 9.52
C ASP A 75 -2.11 16.80 9.25
N LEU A 76 -1.32 16.42 8.25
CA LEU A 76 -1.05 15.04 7.92
C LEU A 76 -0.21 14.34 9.01
N ALA A 77 0.77 15.05 9.58
CA ALA A 77 1.54 14.56 10.72
C ALA A 77 0.64 14.31 11.92
N SER A 78 -0.21 15.28 12.25
CA SER A 78 -1.20 15.15 13.32
C SER A 78 -2.19 14.00 13.11
N PHE A 79 -2.68 13.81 11.89
CA PHE A 79 -3.57 12.70 11.54
C PHE A 79 -2.90 11.33 11.72
N LEU A 80 -1.63 11.22 11.36
CA LEU A 80 -0.83 10.00 11.51
C LEU A 80 -0.26 9.82 12.93
N ASP A 81 -0.42 10.80 13.82
CA ASP A 81 0.19 10.83 15.14
C ASP A 81 1.73 10.67 15.07
N MET A 82 2.33 11.47 14.21
CA MET A 82 3.78 11.57 14.00
C MET A 82 4.21 13.03 14.12
N ASP A 83 5.52 13.27 14.29
CA ASP A 83 6.00 14.63 14.52
C ASP A 83 6.34 15.37 13.22
N VAL A 84 6.87 14.68 12.23
CA VAL A 84 7.34 15.27 10.97
C VAL A 84 6.87 14.44 9.78
N VAL A 85 6.35 15.11 8.75
CA VAL A 85 6.02 14.46 7.47
C VAL A 85 6.81 15.09 6.33
N ARG A 86 7.29 14.26 5.43
CA ARG A 86 7.79 14.64 4.12
C ARG A 86 7.11 13.83 3.03
N LEU A 87 6.96 14.43 1.87
CA LEU A 87 6.48 13.72 0.69
C LEU A 87 7.65 13.34 -0.21
N THR A 88 7.53 12.19 -0.83
CA THR A 88 8.49 11.64 -1.79
C THR A 88 7.78 11.25 -3.08
N ASN A 89 8.52 10.98 -4.16
CA ASN A 89 7.90 10.63 -5.44
C ASN A 89 7.14 9.29 -5.38
N ARG A 90 7.51 8.38 -4.48
CA ARG A 90 6.84 7.07 -4.28
C ARG A 90 7.11 6.55 -2.87
N CYS A 91 6.22 5.73 -2.34
CA CYS A 91 6.42 5.05 -1.06
C CYS A 91 7.75 4.27 -1.01
N ARG A 92 8.17 3.63 -2.10
CA ARG A 92 9.47 2.92 -2.15
C ARG A 92 10.67 3.86 -2.03
N ASP A 93 10.54 5.10 -2.50
CA ASP A 93 11.57 6.13 -2.32
C ASP A 93 11.63 6.57 -0.86
N ALA A 94 10.48 6.65 -0.17
CA ALA A 94 10.45 6.92 1.27
C ALA A 94 11.19 5.83 2.08
N VAL A 95 10.99 4.56 1.75
CA VAL A 95 11.77 3.45 2.36
C VAL A 95 13.24 3.60 2.06
N PHE A 96 13.62 3.81 0.80
CA PHE A 96 15.03 3.96 0.40
C PHE A 96 15.72 5.14 1.10
N ILE A 97 15.06 6.30 1.17
CA ILE A 97 15.56 7.49 1.84
C ILE A 97 15.84 7.23 3.32
N ALA A 98 14.87 6.61 4.01
CA ALA A 98 15.01 6.25 5.42
C ALA A 98 16.20 5.29 5.62
N LEU A 99 16.30 4.24 4.83
CA LEU A 99 17.37 3.24 4.94
C LEU A 99 18.76 3.84 4.63
N MET A 100 18.87 4.67 3.59
CA MET A 100 20.12 5.35 3.26
C MET A 100 20.60 6.27 4.40
N ALA A 101 19.68 7.03 4.95
CA ALA A 101 19.98 7.95 6.05
C ALA A 101 20.42 7.19 7.32
N LEU A 102 19.63 6.21 7.74
CA LEU A 102 19.92 5.38 8.93
C LEU A 102 21.22 4.59 8.77
N ARG A 103 21.51 4.06 7.59
CA ARG A 103 22.79 3.40 7.34
C ARG A 103 23.97 4.34 7.56
N ARG A 104 23.85 5.58 7.10
CA ARG A 104 24.93 6.56 7.24
C ARG A 104 25.10 7.04 8.67
N SER A 105 24.00 7.25 9.41
CA SER A 105 24.07 7.75 10.79
C SER A 105 24.49 6.66 11.77
N ARG A 106 24.04 5.42 11.57
CA ARG A 106 24.21 4.30 12.51
C ARG A 106 25.33 3.33 12.16
N GLY A 107 25.80 3.33 10.90
CA GLY A 107 26.92 2.49 10.46
C GLY A 107 26.62 0.99 10.38
N GLY A 108 25.35 0.57 10.52
CA GLY A 108 24.92 -0.82 10.44
C GLY A 108 25.00 -1.38 9.02
N ARG A 109 24.82 -2.71 8.88
CA ARG A 109 25.00 -3.44 7.63
C ARG A 109 23.78 -4.19 7.16
N SER A 110 22.77 -4.34 7.98
CA SER A 110 21.58 -5.11 7.66
C SER A 110 20.28 -4.36 7.93
N LEU A 111 19.20 -4.88 7.35
CA LEU A 111 17.80 -4.54 7.62
C LEU A 111 17.07 -5.81 7.98
N ILE A 112 16.36 -5.84 9.09
CA ILE A 112 15.50 -6.97 9.45
C ILE A 112 14.09 -6.70 8.98
N VAL A 113 13.49 -7.65 8.24
CA VAL A 113 12.15 -7.52 7.64
C VAL A 113 11.30 -8.77 7.86
N ASP A 114 10.00 -8.65 7.76
CA ASP A 114 9.11 -9.80 7.69
C ASP A 114 9.19 -10.48 6.30
N SER A 115 9.11 -11.82 6.24
CA SER A 115 9.14 -12.60 5.00
C SER A 115 7.93 -12.36 4.07
N ASN A 116 6.90 -11.64 4.55
CA ASN A 116 5.76 -11.21 3.76
C ASN A 116 5.94 -9.79 3.19
N SER A 117 7.11 -9.18 3.39
CA SER A 117 7.41 -7.83 2.90
C SER A 117 7.31 -7.75 1.37
N HIS A 118 6.88 -6.59 0.90
CA HIS A 118 6.80 -6.33 -0.53
C HIS A 118 8.21 -6.26 -1.15
N TYR A 119 8.39 -6.82 -2.34
CA TYR A 119 9.69 -6.87 -3.03
C TYR A 119 10.43 -5.52 -3.10
N SER A 120 9.71 -4.39 -3.09
CA SER A 120 10.35 -3.06 -3.13
C SER A 120 11.12 -2.73 -1.86
N THR A 121 10.85 -3.39 -0.74
CA THR A 121 11.64 -3.26 0.49
C THR A 121 13.02 -3.86 0.29
N TYR A 122 13.09 -5.04 -0.31
CA TYR A 122 14.36 -5.71 -0.66
C TYR A 122 15.19 -4.87 -1.61
N LEU A 123 14.57 -4.36 -2.69
CA LEU A 123 15.26 -3.49 -3.64
C LEU A 123 15.75 -2.17 -3.01
N ALA A 124 15.01 -1.61 -2.07
CA ALA A 124 15.42 -0.42 -1.36
C ALA A 124 16.62 -0.70 -0.43
N ALA A 125 16.60 -1.84 0.27
CA ALA A 125 17.72 -2.28 1.12
C ALA A 125 18.98 -2.56 0.29
N GLU A 126 18.84 -3.31 -0.80
CA GLU A 126 19.95 -3.58 -1.75
C GLU A 126 20.56 -2.28 -2.28
N ALA A 127 19.71 -1.35 -2.76
CA ALA A 127 20.18 -0.06 -3.27
C ALA A 127 20.81 0.81 -2.16
N ALA A 128 20.36 0.67 -0.91
CA ALA A 128 21.01 1.29 0.24
C ALA A 128 22.31 0.54 0.66
N GLY A 129 22.64 -0.60 0.05
CA GLY A 129 23.80 -1.43 0.37
C GLY A 129 23.67 -2.15 1.72
N LEU A 130 22.44 -2.54 2.09
CA LEU A 130 22.10 -3.29 3.29
C LEU A 130 21.81 -4.75 2.92
N GLU A 131 22.28 -5.68 3.74
CA GLU A 131 21.84 -7.07 3.72
C GLU A 131 20.43 -7.16 4.32
N VAL A 132 19.59 -8.01 3.75
CA VAL A 132 18.22 -8.25 4.26
C VAL A 132 18.21 -9.55 5.05
N LEU A 133 17.75 -9.48 6.28
CA LEU A 133 17.53 -10.61 7.16
C LEU A 133 16.02 -10.80 7.37
N GLU A 134 15.51 -12.00 7.09
CA GLU A 134 14.08 -12.26 7.06
C GLU A 134 13.59 -12.97 8.30
N VAL A 135 12.58 -12.41 8.94
CA VAL A 135 11.80 -13.08 9.97
C VAL A 135 10.75 -13.98 9.31
N PRO A 136 10.69 -15.28 9.67
CA PRO A 136 9.79 -16.23 9.04
C PRO A 136 8.31 -15.95 9.38
N ASN A 137 7.43 -16.52 8.55
CA ASN A 137 6.01 -16.67 8.86
C ASN A 137 5.67 -18.13 9.20
N THR A 138 4.45 -18.36 9.71
CA THR A 138 3.99 -19.68 10.15
C THR A 138 3.71 -20.70 9.02
N GLY A 139 3.85 -20.29 7.75
CA GLY A 139 3.51 -21.10 6.59
C GLY A 139 1.98 -21.23 6.37
N HIS A 140 1.64 -22.14 5.45
CA HIS A 140 0.25 -22.41 5.07
C HIS A 140 -0.57 -22.95 6.25
N PRO A 141 -1.82 -22.51 6.44
CA PRO A 141 -2.58 -21.58 5.62
C PRO A 141 -2.51 -20.12 6.10
N GLU A 142 -1.98 -19.86 7.27
CA GLU A 142 -2.08 -18.57 7.97
C GLU A 142 -1.04 -17.56 7.52
N TYR A 143 0.18 -18.02 7.26
CA TYR A 143 1.30 -17.16 6.87
C TYR A 143 1.49 -15.94 7.79
N LYS A 144 1.23 -16.12 9.08
CA LYS A 144 1.37 -15.07 10.11
C LYS A 144 2.84 -14.83 10.39
N VAL A 145 3.28 -13.59 10.42
CA VAL A 145 4.64 -13.20 10.79
C VAL A 145 4.91 -13.60 12.24
N VAL A 146 6.06 -14.24 12.50
CA VAL A 146 6.46 -14.69 13.84
C VAL A 146 7.17 -13.53 14.54
N ILE A 147 6.41 -12.62 15.13
CA ILE A 147 6.96 -11.38 15.76
C ILE A 147 8.04 -11.69 16.80
N GLY A 148 7.90 -12.75 17.62
CA GLY A 148 8.91 -13.13 18.61
C GLY A 148 10.26 -13.56 18.03
N ALA A 149 10.33 -13.87 16.72
CA ALA A 149 11.58 -14.25 16.08
C ALA A 149 12.46 -13.04 15.69
N TYR A 150 11.94 -11.81 15.79
CA TYR A 150 12.74 -10.62 15.53
C TYR A 150 13.88 -10.45 16.51
N GLU A 151 13.62 -10.66 17.80
CA GLU A 151 14.61 -10.50 18.88
C GLU A 151 15.84 -11.38 18.65
N GLY A 152 15.64 -12.70 18.48
CA GLY A 152 16.76 -13.61 18.23
C GLY A 152 17.52 -13.30 16.95
N LEU A 153 16.83 -12.81 15.90
CA LEU A 153 17.50 -12.44 14.66
C LEU A 153 18.29 -11.12 14.78
N ILE A 154 17.87 -10.19 15.63
CA ILE A 154 18.64 -8.99 15.98
C ILE A 154 19.94 -9.38 16.68
N GLU A 155 19.83 -10.22 17.74
CA GLU A 155 20.98 -10.70 18.50
C GLU A 155 21.99 -11.46 17.62
N GLU A 156 21.51 -12.40 16.79
CA GLU A 156 22.33 -13.14 15.83
C GLU A 156 23.07 -12.22 14.85
N ALA A 157 22.36 -11.22 14.31
CA ALA A 157 22.95 -10.25 13.38
C ALA A 157 24.04 -9.39 14.03
N GLU A 158 23.86 -9.00 15.28
CA GLU A 158 24.86 -8.24 16.06
C GLU A 158 26.09 -9.09 16.35
N GLU A 159 25.91 -10.34 16.82
CA GLU A 159 27.01 -11.29 17.08
C GLU A 159 27.84 -11.61 15.84
N GLU A 160 27.20 -11.71 14.67
CA GLU A 160 27.88 -11.96 13.39
C GLU A 160 28.51 -10.70 12.75
N GLY A 161 28.48 -9.56 13.42
CA GLY A 161 29.06 -8.30 12.93
C GLY A 161 28.27 -7.69 11.75
N ARG A 162 26.97 -7.98 11.67
CA ARG A 162 26.02 -7.44 10.71
C ARG A 162 24.92 -6.61 11.40
N PRO A 163 25.28 -5.66 12.28
CA PRO A 163 24.29 -4.95 13.09
C PRO A 163 23.23 -4.28 12.21
N PRO A 164 21.94 -4.42 12.56
CA PRO A 164 20.85 -3.82 11.79
C PRO A 164 20.82 -2.29 11.95
N VAL A 165 20.42 -1.58 10.91
CA VAL A 165 20.16 -0.12 10.96
C VAL A 165 18.75 0.20 11.39
N ALA A 166 17.84 -0.71 11.14
CA ALA A 166 16.41 -0.61 11.44
C ALA A 166 15.75 -1.98 11.37
N VAL A 167 14.54 -2.04 11.90
CA VAL A 167 13.60 -3.14 11.70
C VAL A 167 12.42 -2.62 10.88
N LEU A 168 11.95 -3.38 9.89
CA LEU A 168 10.78 -3.03 9.09
C LEU A 168 9.69 -4.08 9.26
N LEU A 169 8.47 -3.62 9.53
CA LEU A 169 7.28 -4.45 9.56
C LEU A 169 6.30 -3.99 8.49
N THR A 170 5.79 -4.94 7.72
CA THR A 170 4.68 -4.68 6.79
C THR A 170 3.37 -4.69 7.56
N HIS A 171 2.69 -3.55 7.66
CA HIS A 171 1.46 -3.42 8.47
C HIS A 171 0.34 -4.34 7.97
N VAL A 172 0.05 -4.31 6.66
CA VAL A 172 -0.74 -5.36 6.02
C VAL A 172 0.06 -5.97 4.87
N ASP A 173 0.26 -7.27 4.90
CA ASP A 173 1.04 -7.93 3.87
C ASP A 173 0.31 -7.98 2.52
N PRO A 174 1.04 -7.80 1.40
CA PRO A 174 0.44 -7.74 0.07
C PRO A 174 0.03 -9.10 -0.49
N TYR A 175 0.40 -10.22 0.15
CA TYR A 175 0.18 -11.57 -0.35
C TYR A 175 -1.09 -12.20 0.20
N TYR A 176 -1.27 -12.14 1.53
CA TYR A 176 -2.36 -12.80 2.25
C TYR A 176 -3.32 -11.82 2.91
N GLY A 177 -2.91 -10.54 3.03
CA GLY A 177 -3.68 -9.48 3.67
C GLY A 177 -3.77 -9.67 5.18
N ASN A 178 -2.70 -10.18 5.81
CA ASN A 178 -2.59 -10.24 7.26
C ASN A 178 -2.28 -8.85 7.81
N LEU A 179 -3.04 -8.43 8.80
CA LEU A 179 -2.75 -7.22 9.54
C LEU A 179 -1.85 -7.57 10.73
N ASN A 180 -0.66 -6.96 10.77
CA ASN A 180 0.31 -7.18 11.83
C ASN A 180 0.20 -6.05 12.87
N ASP A 181 0.14 -6.40 14.15
CA ASP A 181 0.23 -5.43 15.24
C ASP A 181 1.72 -5.06 15.48
N PRO A 182 2.14 -3.80 15.28
CA PRO A 182 3.54 -3.42 15.47
C PRO A 182 3.92 -3.24 16.94
N ARG A 183 2.99 -3.09 17.88
CA ARG A 183 3.28 -2.77 19.29
C ARG A 183 4.20 -3.77 20.00
N PRO A 184 4.04 -5.09 19.85
CA PRO A 184 5.00 -6.03 20.43
C PRO A 184 6.40 -5.88 19.86
N LEU A 185 6.51 -5.65 18.53
CA LEU A 185 7.79 -5.44 17.88
C LEU A 185 8.44 -4.09 18.28
N ALA A 186 7.64 -3.05 18.44
CA ALA A 186 8.11 -1.74 18.93
C ALA A 186 8.79 -1.82 20.31
N LYS A 187 8.32 -2.73 21.17
CA LYS A 187 8.98 -2.99 22.45
C LYS A 187 10.37 -3.60 22.25
N ILE A 188 10.47 -4.65 21.43
CA ILE A 188 11.76 -5.29 21.10
C ILE A 188 12.72 -4.25 20.47
N CYS A 189 12.26 -3.51 19.47
CA CYS A 189 13.09 -2.49 18.81
C CYS A 189 13.65 -1.45 19.81
N ARG A 190 12.83 -1.03 20.76
CA ARG A 190 13.25 -0.06 21.79
C ARG A 190 14.31 -0.64 22.74
N GLU A 191 14.20 -1.91 23.12
CA GLU A 191 15.16 -2.62 23.96
C GLU A 191 16.54 -2.72 23.29
N HIS A 192 16.57 -2.83 21.96
CA HIS A 192 17.79 -2.87 21.14
C HIS A 192 18.22 -1.50 20.57
N GLY A 193 17.52 -0.41 20.87
CA GLY A 193 17.85 0.93 20.35
C GLY A 193 17.69 1.06 18.82
N LEU A 194 16.87 0.21 18.20
CA LEU A 194 16.63 0.19 16.75
C LEU A 194 15.34 0.92 16.38
N PRO A 195 15.33 1.73 15.31
CA PRO A 195 14.11 2.33 14.83
C PRO A 195 13.21 1.29 14.13
N LEU A 196 11.92 1.36 14.42
CA LEU A 196 10.89 0.57 13.76
C LEU A 196 10.28 1.34 12.58
N ILE A 197 10.42 0.79 11.39
CA ILE A 197 9.78 1.28 10.17
C ILE A 197 8.50 0.49 9.91
N LEU A 198 7.34 1.16 9.86
CA LEU A 198 6.07 0.55 9.49
C LEU A 198 5.73 0.84 8.02
N ASN A 199 5.67 -0.20 7.21
CA ASN A 199 5.18 -0.08 5.84
C ASN A 199 3.65 -0.13 5.82
N ALA A 200 3.03 1.05 5.88
CA ALA A 200 1.59 1.27 5.92
C ALA A 200 0.98 1.62 4.54
N ALA A 201 1.59 1.13 3.45
CA ALA A 201 1.19 1.48 2.07
C ALA A 201 -0.26 1.10 1.72
N TYR A 202 -0.85 0.11 2.40
CA TYR A 202 -2.23 -0.34 2.22
C TYR A 202 -3.14 -0.06 3.43
N THR A 203 -2.64 0.60 4.48
CA THR A 203 -3.38 0.80 5.72
C THR A 203 -3.59 2.27 6.05
N ALA A 204 -2.53 3.07 6.09
CA ALA A 204 -2.67 4.50 6.34
C ALA A 204 -3.49 5.17 5.24
N GLY A 205 -4.54 5.90 5.63
CA GLY A 205 -5.51 6.53 4.72
C GLY A 205 -6.72 5.68 4.33
N VAL A 206 -6.77 4.40 4.73
CA VAL A 206 -7.97 3.54 4.57
C VAL A 206 -8.50 3.05 5.92
N MET A 207 -7.62 2.87 6.91
CA MET A 207 -7.96 2.51 8.28
C MET A 207 -7.24 3.43 9.27
N PRO A 208 -7.66 3.45 10.55
CA PRO A 208 -6.94 4.19 11.58
C PRO A 208 -5.50 3.68 11.73
N VAL A 209 -4.52 4.57 11.57
CA VAL A 209 -3.10 4.28 11.79
C VAL A 209 -2.49 5.48 12.50
N ARG A 210 -2.07 5.29 13.74
CA ARG A 210 -1.49 6.31 14.59
C ARG A 210 -0.09 5.84 15.02
N GLY A 211 0.94 6.49 14.48
CA GLY A 211 2.31 5.99 14.59
C GLY A 211 2.81 5.92 16.02
N ARG A 212 2.62 6.97 16.82
CA ARG A 212 3.04 7.02 18.22
C ARG A 212 2.30 6.00 19.09
N GLU A 213 0.98 5.85 18.89
CA GLU A 213 0.18 4.83 19.59
C GLU A 213 0.66 3.41 19.27
N LEU A 214 1.11 3.19 18.04
CA LEU A 214 1.65 1.91 17.57
C LEU A 214 3.13 1.72 17.93
N GLY A 215 3.80 2.76 18.46
CA GLY A 215 5.20 2.73 18.87
C GLY A 215 6.19 2.67 17.71
N VAL A 216 5.84 3.21 16.54
CA VAL A 216 6.71 3.22 15.36
C VAL A 216 7.46 4.55 15.23
N ASP A 217 8.70 4.50 14.75
CA ASP A 217 9.55 5.67 14.59
C ASP A 217 9.45 6.26 13.18
N ILE A 218 9.22 5.40 12.18
CA ILE A 218 9.04 5.80 10.79
C ILE A 218 7.82 5.08 10.22
N LEU A 219 6.91 5.83 9.61
CA LEU A 219 5.76 5.32 8.89
C LEU A 219 5.88 5.71 7.41
N VAL A 220 5.80 4.73 6.50
CA VAL A 220 5.79 4.99 5.07
C VAL A 220 4.46 4.59 4.45
N SER A 221 3.91 5.43 3.57
CA SER A 221 2.64 5.15 2.92
C SER A 221 2.60 5.55 1.45
N SER A 222 1.56 5.15 0.73
CA SER A 222 1.43 5.28 -0.72
C SER A 222 0.16 6.03 -1.13
N GLY A 223 0.32 7.25 -1.66
CA GLY A 223 -0.79 8.13 -2.00
C GLY A 223 -1.78 7.53 -3.00
N HIS A 224 -1.30 6.95 -4.09
CA HIS A 224 -2.18 6.36 -5.11
C HIS A 224 -2.84 5.03 -4.71
N LYS A 225 -2.42 4.40 -3.60
CA LYS A 225 -3.02 3.16 -3.09
C LYS A 225 -4.09 3.42 -2.06
N SER A 226 -3.81 4.31 -1.10
CA SER A 226 -4.63 4.47 0.11
C SER A 226 -5.01 5.91 0.46
N TRP A 227 -4.56 6.92 -0.30
CA TRP A 227 -4.85 8.34 -0.01
C TRP A 227 -5.56 9.08 -1.13
N ALA A 228 -6.04 8.35 -2.13
CA ALA A 228 -6.75 8.93 -3.27
C ALA A 228 -5.98 10.06 -3.99
N SER A 229 -4.66 9.88 -4.16
CA SER A 229 -3.83 10.77 -5.00
C SER A 229 -3.86 10.32 -6.46
N SER A 230 -3.80 11.25 -7.40
CA SER A 230 -3.86 11.00 -8.85
C SER A 230 -2.61 10.30 -9.41
N GLY A 231 -1.53 10.29 -8.68
CA GLY A 231 -0.25 9.72 -9.11
C GLY A 231 0.55 9.16 -7.96
N PRO A 232 1.72 8.60 -8.26
CA PRO A 232 2.62 8.14 -7.22
C PRO A 232 3.06 9.31 -6.34
N VAL A 233 2.81 9.19 -5.05
CA VAL A 233 3.37 10.00 -3.99
C VAL A 233 3.62 9.11 -2.79
N GLY A 234 4.77 9.25 -2.16
CA GLY A 234 5.12 8.59 -0.92
C GLY A 234 4.93 9.55 0.25
N ILE A 235 4.44 9.04 1.36
CA ILE A 235 4.38 9.74 2.63
C ILE A 235 5.46 9.11 3.50
N LEU A 236 6.35 9.93 4.03
CA LEU A 236 7.40 9.60 4.98
C LEU A 236 7.10 10.38 6.25
N ALA A 237 6.52 9.71 7.23
CA ALA A 237 6.22 10.30 8.53
C ALA A 237 7.19 9.74 9.58
N MET A 238 7.66 10.59 10.48
CA MET A 238 8.77 10.26 11.40
C MET A 238 8.50 10.83 12.78
N SER A 239 9.03 10.15 13.80
CA SER A 239 9.21 10.76 15.12
C SER A 239 10.31 11.82 15.07
N SER A 240 10.32 12.74 16.04
CA SER A 240 11.35 13.80 16.12
C SER A 240 12.76 13.21 16.28
N GLU A 241 12.90 12.12 17.03
CA GLU A 241 14.18 11.49 17.30
C GLU A 241 14.86 10.97 16.02
N VAL A 242 14.07 10.41 15.09
CA VAL A 242 14.60 9.86 13.83
C VAL A 242 14.63 10.91 12.71
N ALA A 243 13.80 11.93 12.81
CA ALA A 243 13.74 12.97 11.80
C ALA A 243 15.08 13.69 11.58
N ASP A 244 15.83 13.94 12.66
CA ASP A 244 17.16 14.58 12.58
C ASP A 244 18.19 13.70 11.85
N GLU A 245 18.08 12.38 11.95
CA GLU A 245 18.94 11.44 11.21
C GLU A 245 18.56 11.38 9.72
N VAL A 246 17.27 11.48 9.40
CA VAL A 246 16.78 11.30 8.03
C VAL A 246 16.79 12.61 7.23
N LEU A 247 16.52 13.74 7.85
CA LEU A 247 16.39 15.05 7.20
C LEU A 247 17.69 15.87 7.21
N VAL A 248 18.83 15.19 7.13
CA VAL A 248 20.15 15.82 7.08
C VAL A 248 20.22 16.84 5.94
N ARG A 249 20.72 18.05 6.25
CA ARG A 249 20.91 19.12 5.26
C ARG A 249 22.12 18.87 4.39
N SER A 250 22.03 19.27 3.12
CA SER A 250 23.16 19.25 2.21
C SER A 250 24.22 20.28 2.62
N SER A 251 25.48 19.89 2.60
CA SER A 251 26.61 20.82 2.84
C SER A 251 26.76 21.87 1.74
N SER A 252 26.40 21.53 0.52
CA SER A 252 26.48 22.43 -0.65
C SER A 252 25.26 23.34 -0.80
N PHE A 253 24.10 22.87 -0.32
CA PHE A 253 22.82 23.58 -0.39
C PHE A 253 22.09 23.44 0.96
N PRO A 254 22.43 24.29 1.96
CA PRO A 254 21.92 24.14 3.33
C PRO A 254 20.39 24.25 3.49
N ASP A 255 19.71 24.79 2.49
CA ASP A 255 18.24 24.86 2.44
C ASP A 255 17.58 23.58 1.86
N LYS A 256 18.39 22.57 1.49
CA LYS A 256 17.90 21.30 0.91
C LYS A 256 18.21 20.10 1.79
N GLU A 257 17.26 19.19 1.87
CA GLU A 257 17.42 17.90 2.54
C GLU A 257 18.17 16.94 1.59
N LEU A 258 19.31 16.41 2.05
CA LEU A 258 20.26 15.66 1.23
C LEU A 258 19.63 14.42 0.57
N TYR A 259 18.97 13.60 1.37
CA TYR A 259 18.45 12.30 0.89
C TYR A 259 17.15 12.42 0.10
N LEU A 260 16.41 13.53 0.24
CA LEU A 260 15.27 13.82 -0.59
C LEU A 260 15.68 14.39 -1.96
N LEU A 261 16.99 14.64 -2.18
CA LEU A 261 17.52 15.25 -3.41
C LEU A 261 16.89 16.61 -3.73
N GLY A 262 16.54 17.36 -2.68
CA GLY A 262 15.82 18.61 -2.79
C GLY A 262 14.29 18.43 -2.73
N CYS A 263 13.58 19.31 -3.42
CA CYS A 263 12.12 19.29 -3.41
C CYS A 263 11.58 18.21 -4.37
N PRO A 264 10.65 17.36 -3.95
CA PRO A 264 10.02 16.40 -4.84
C PRO A 264 9.16 17.11 -5.90
N VAL A 265 9.19 16.60 -7.13
CA VAL A 265 8.35 17.10 -8.22
C VAL A 265 7.01 16.35 -8.17
N LEU A 266 6.04 16.85 -7.41
CA LEU A 266 4.79 16.15 -7.14
C LEU A 266 3.58 16.75 -7.87
N GLY A 267 3.58 18.05 -8.20
CA GLY A 267 2.55 18.72 -8.98
C GLY A 267 1.12 18.29 -8.60
N VAL A 268 0.40 17.80 -9.59
CA VAL A 268 -0.98 17.34 -9.44
C VAL A 268 -1.15 16.18 -8.45
N ALA A 269 -0.12 15.37 -8.19
CA ALA A 269 -0.21 14.31 -7.20
C ALA A 269 -0.34 14.86 -5.77
N LEU A 270 0.39 15.94 -5.44
CA LEU A 270 0.25 16.66 -4.19
C LEU A 270 -1.10 17.37 -4.09
N ALA A 271 -1.48 18.12 -5.14
CA ALA A 271 -2.73 18.86 -5.13
C ALA A 271 -3.96 17.94 -4.93
N THR A 272 -3.99 16.80 -5.60
CA THR A 272 -5.06 15.80 -5.42
C THR A 272 -4.98 15.08 -4.07
N LEU A 273 -3.81 14.89 -3.49
CA LEU A 273 -3.64 14.37 -2.14
C LEU A 273 -4.28 15.32 -1.11
N MET A 274 -3.98 16.62 -1.21
CA MET A 274 -4.55 17.65 -0.35
C MET A 274 -6.09 17.70 -0.49
N ALA A 275 -6.60 17.74 -1.71
CA ALA A 275 -8.05 17.79 -1.96
C ALA A 275 -8.78 16.50 -1.50
N SER A 276 -8.09 15.37 -1.47
CA SER A 276 -8.65 14.10 -0.98
C SER A 276 -8.59 13.96 0.53
N PHE A 277 -7.79 14.75 1.22
CA PHE A 277 -7.50 14.56 2.65
C PHE A 277 -8.75 14.60 3.54
N PRO A 278 -9.67 15.57 3.40
CA PRO A 278 -10.91 15.57 4.18
C PRO A 278 -11.71 14.28 4.02
N HIS A 279 -11.85 13.81 2.77
CA HIS A 279 -12.53 12.55 2.45
C HIS A 279 -11.80 11.34 3.07
N VAL A 280 -10.47 11.36 3.11
CA VAL A 280 -9.67 10.31 3.77
C VAL A 280 -9.93 10.27 5.27
N VAL A 281 -9.94 11.42 5.93
CA VAL A 281 -10.25 11.53 7.37
C VAL A 281 -11.63 10.94 7.69
N GLU A 282 -12.64 11.30 6.92
CA GLU A 282 -14.01 10.80 7.10
C GLU A 282 -14.13 9.28 6.88
N ARG A 283 -13.51 8.76 5.81
CA ARG A 283 -13.66 7.34 5.45
C ARG A 283 -12.95 6.39 6.40
N VAL A 284 -11.84 6.83 7.00
CA VAL A 284 -11.08 6.02 7.98
C VAL A 284 -11.94 5.63 9.18
N ALA A 285 -12.86 6.50 9.62
CA ALA A 285 -13.80 6.21 10.70
C ALA A 285 -14.78 5.05 10.38
N ARG A 286 -14.99 4.74 9.10
CA ARG A 286 -15.88 3.65 8.62
C ARG A 286 -15.18 2.29 8.50
N TRP A 287 -13.94 2.16 8.95
CA TRP A 287 -13.17 0.93 8.87
C TRP A 287 -13.86 -0.32 9.40
N PRO A 288 -14.60 -0.29 10.56
CA PRO A 288 -15.31 -1.47 11.04
C PRO A 288 -16.32 -2.04 10.02
N ASP A 289 -16.99 -1.19 9.25
CA ASP A 289 -17.94 -1.62 8.21
C ASP A 289 -17.21 -2.27 7.02
N GLU A 290 -16.05 -1.74 6.66
CA GLU A 290 -15.21 -2.32 5.61
C GLU A 290 -14.75 -3.74 5.98
N VAL A 291 -14.30 -3.94 7.23
CA VAL A 291 -13.92 -5.27 7.74
C VAL A 291 -15.13 -6.20 7.82
N ARG A 292 -16.30 -5.72 8.27
CA ARG A 292 -17.54 -6.49 8.32
C ARG A 292 -17.90 -7.04 6.93
N ARG A 293 -17.86 -6.20 5.89
CA ARG A 293 -18.12 -6.61 4.50
C ARG A 293 -17.10 -7.64 4.00
N ALA A 294 -15.83 -7.44 4.32
CA ALA A 294 -14.78 -8.40 3.94
C ALA A 294 -15.00 -9.77 4.56
N ARG A 295 -15.29 -9.82 5.86
CA ARG A 295 -15.60 -11.06 6.60
C ARG A 295 -16.84 -11.76 6.04
N TRP A 296 -17.90 -10.99 5.77
CA TRP A 296 -19.13 -11.52 5.20
C TRP A 296 -18.87 -12.17 3.83
N LEU A 297 -18.15 -11.47 2.93
CA LEU A 297 -17.81 -12.02 1.61
C LEU A 297 -16.99 -13.30 1.73
N VAL A 298 -15.97 -13.32 2.56
CA VAL A 298 -15.17 -14.52 2.79
C VAL A 298 -16.06 -15.69 3.21
N GLY A 299 -16.96 -15.50 4.19
CA GLY A 299 -17.88 -16.53 4.63
C GLY A 299 -18.81 -17.04 3.54
N GLN A 300 -19.25 -16.15 2.61
CA GLN A 300 -20.05 -16.58 1.45
C GLN A 300 -19.24 -17.38 0.43
N LEU A 301 -18.01 -16.97 0.17
CA LEU A 301 -17.16 -17.64 -0.80
C LEU A 301 -16.65 -19.01 -0.32
N GLU A 302 -16.41 -19.16 0.97
CA GLU A 302 -15.99 -20.45 1.57
C GLU A 302 -17.12 -21.51 1.59
N ARG A 303 -18.36 -21.14 1.31
CA ARG A 303 -19.45 -22.09 1.05
C ARG A 303 -19.32 -22.82 -0.29
N ILE A 304 -18.47 -22.31 -1.18
CA ILE A 304 -18.16 -22.97 -2.45
C ILE A 304 -17.05 -23.98 -2.20
N GLU A 305 -17.27 -25.23 -2.53
CA GLU A 305 -16.28 -26.30 -2.35
C GLU A 305 -14.94 -25.95 -3.01
N GLY A 306 -13.84 -26.11 -2.27
CA GLY A 306 -12.51 -25.80 -2.73
C GLY A 306 -12.19 -24.30 -2.78
N ILE A 307 -12.91 -23.48 -2.03
CA ILE A 307 -12.51 -22.10 -1.73
C ILE A 307 -12.17 -21.98 -0.25
N ARG A 308 -11.03 -21.40 0.03
CA ARG A 308 -10.54 -21.21 1.40
C ARG A 308 -9.81 -19.88 1.53
N GLN A 309 -10.09 -19.11 2.58
CA GLN A 309 -9.28 -17.95 2.94
C GLN A 309 -7.86 -18.38 3.31
N LEU A 310 -6.87 -17.69 2.72
CA LEU A 310 -5.50 -17.68 3.19
C LEU A 310 -5.26 -16.46 4.09
N GLY A 311 -4.33 -16.61 5.02
CA GLY A 311 -4.04 -15.62 6.04
C GLY A 311 -4.80 -15.85 7.35
N THR A 312 -4.50 -15.00 8.34
CA THR A 312 -5.06 -15.05 9.69
C THR A 312 -6.58 -14.90 9.72
N ARG A 313 -7.21 -15.53 10.72
CA ARG A 313 -8.66 -15.49 10.97
C ARG A 313 -8.96 -14.98 12.38
N PRO A 314 -10.04 -14.19 12.55
CA PRO A 314 -10.90 -13.64 11.52
C PRO A 314 -10.16 -12.60 10.66
N LYS A 315 -10.65 -12.31 9.43
CA LYS A 315 -10.06 -11.27 8.57
C LYS A 315 -10.17 -9.90 9.24
N GLU A 316 -9.09 -9.13 9.23
CA GLU A 316 -9.02 -7.79 9.85
C GLU A 316 -8.73 -6.67 8.83
N HIS A 317 -8.56 -7.05 7.57
CA HIS A 317 -8.34 -6.12 6.46
C HIS A 317 -9.16 -6.50 5.24
N THR A 318 -9.44 -5.54 4.36
CA THR A 318 -10.23 -5.72 3.15
C THR A 318 -9.47 -6.39 2.00
N LEU A 319 -8.15 -6.54 2.12
CA LEU A 319 -7.33 -7.32 1.20
C LEU A 319 -7.52 -8.80 1.53
N ILE A 320 -8.07 -9.54 0.58
CA ILE A 320 -8.45 -10.95 0.74
C ILE A 320 -7.65 -11.79 -0.25
N CYS A 321 -7.00 -12.82 0.24
CA CYS A 321 -6.40 -13.87 -0.58
C CYS A 321 -7.18 -15.17 -0.36
N LEU A 322 -7.57 -15.82 -1.45
CA LEU A 322 -8.31 -17.08 -1.42
C LEU A 322 -7.52 -18.15 -2.17
N GLU A 323 -7.39 -19.31 -1.58
CA GLU A 323 -7.04 -20.54 -2.29
C GLU A 323 -8.30 -21.09 -2.95
N THR A 324 -8.20 -21.50 -4.22
CA THR A 324 -9.36 -21.82 -5.06
C THR A 324 -9.11 -23.06 -5.93
N PRO A 325 -8.74 -24.22 -5.33
CA PRO A 325 -8.43 -25.43 -6.08
C PRO A 325 -9.59 -25.91 -6.95
N GLY A 326 -10.85 -25.82 -6.50
CA GLY A 326 -12.01 -26.19 -7.32
C GLY A 326 -12.10 -25.37 -8.61
N LEU A 327 -11.95 -24.06 -8.53
CA LEU A 327 -11.91 -23.17 -9.72
C LEU A 327 -10.68 -23.48 -10.60
N HIS A 328 -9.57 -23.89 -10.01
CA HIS A 328 -8.38 -24.29 -10.77
C HIS A 328 -8.62 -25.56 -11.58
N GLU A 329 -9.31 -26.57 -11.03
CA GLU A 329 -9.69 -27.78 -11.78
C GLU A 329 -10.65 -27.46 -12.94
N VAL A 330 -11.58 -26.53 -12.76
CA VAL A 330 -12.39 -26.00 -13.86
C VAL A 330 -11.50 -25.36 -14.92
N ALA A 331 -10.53 -24.53 -14.52
CA ALA A 331 -9.62 -23.86 -15.46
C ALA A 331 -8.80 -24.85 -16.29
N ARG A 332 -8.39 -25.98 -15.75
CA ARG A 332 -7.63 -27.02 -16.47
C ARG A 332 -8.40 -27.62 -17.63
N ARG A 333 -9.73 -27.73 -17.51
CA ARG A 333 -10.64 -28.33 -18.51
C ARG A 333 -11.29 -27.31 -19.41
N HIS A 334 -11.30 -26.03 -19.03
CA HIS A 334 -12.00 -24.99 -19.77
C HIS A 334 -11.18 -24.50 -20.97
N LYS A 335 -11.83 -24.24 -22.12
CA LYS A 335 -11.18 -23.73 -23.35
C LYS A 335 -10.36 -22.44 -23.15
N ARG A 336 -10.78 -21.59 -22.23
CA ARG A 336 -10.08 -20.35 -21.85
C ARG A 336 -9.06 -20.54 -20.72
N ARG A 337 -8.92 -21.77 -20.22
CA ARG A 337 -8.00 -22.10 -19.13
C ARG A 337 -8.14 -21.12 -17.95
N GLY A 338 -7.02 -20.60 -17.43
CA GLY A 338 -7.01 -19.67 -16.30
C GLY A 338 -7.78 -18.34 -16.52
N PHE A 339 -8.10 -17.98 -17.75
CA PHE A 339 -8.87 -16.76 -18.04
C PHE A 339 -10.38 -16.93 -17.84
N PHE A 340 -10.90 -18.13 -17.65
CA PHE A 340 -12.34 -18.37 -17.58
C PHE A 340 -12.99 -17.55 -16.45
N LEU A 341 -12.41 -17.55 -15.25
CA LEU A 341 -12.96 -16.84 -14.10
C LEU A 341 -13.01 -15.32 -14.34
N TYR A 342 -11.93 -14.77 -14.89
CA TYR A 342 -11.89 -13.36 -15.27
C TYR A 342 -13.00 -13.00 -16.27
N GLU A 343 -13.21 -13.82 -17.30
CA GLU A 343 -14.23 -13.59 -18.32
C GLU A 343 -15.66 -13.75 -17.77
N GLU A 344 -15.89 -14.76 -16.93
CA GLU A 344 -17.20 -14.99 -16.28
C GLU A 344 -17.58 -13.84 -15.35
N LEU A 345 -16.63 -13.34 -14.55
CA LEU A 345 -16.86 -12.19 -13.67
C LEU A 345 -17.09 -10.91 -14.49
N LYS A 346 -16.27 -10.69 -15.54
CA LYS A 346 -16.40 -9.53 -16.41
C LYS A 346 -17.76 -9.50 -17.12
N ALA A 347 -18.27 -10.65 -17.56
CA ALA A 347 -19.60 -10.77 -18.17
C ALA A 347 -20.74 -10.38 -17.19
N ARG A 348 -20.48 -10.45 -15.87
CA ARG A 348 -21.40 -10.05 -14.80
C ARG A 348 -21.14 -8.64 -14.26
N GLY A 349 -20.30 -7.86 -14.96
CA GLY A 349 -19.94 -6.51 -14.56
C GLY A 349 -18.95 -6.42 -13.39
N ILE A 350 -18.18 -7.48 -13.13
CA ILE A 350 -17.18 -7.54 -12.06
C ILE A 350 -15.78 -7.62 -12.68
N VAL A 351 -14.90 -6.70 -12.30
CA VAL A 351 -13.52 -6.61 -12.79
C VAL A 351 -12.52 -6.53 -11.63
N GLY A 352 -11.22 -6.56 -11.95
CA GLY A 352 -10.16 -6.36 -10.96
C GLY A 352 -9.52 -7.64 -10.44
N ILE A 353 -10.05 -8.82 -10.78
CA ILE A 353 -9.34 -10.09 -10.58
C ILE A 353 -8.26 -10.22 -11.66
N GLN A 354 -7.09 -10.67 -11.28
CA GLN A 354 -5.98 -10.83 -12.22
C GLN A 354 -6.28 -11.95 -13.23
N PRO A 355 -6.25 -11.68 -14.54
CA PRO A 355 -6.44 -12.69 -15.57
C PRO A 355 -5.40 -13.81 -15.47
N GLY A 356 -5.81 -15.03 -15.75
CA GLY A 356 -4.92 -16.21 -15.78
C GLY A 356 -4.68 -16.88 -14.43
N LEU A 357 -5.06 -16.26 -13.33
CA LEU A 357 -4.93 -16.84 -11.99
C LEU A 357 -6.25 -17.49 -11.55
N THR A 358 -6.17 -18.79 -11.16
CA THR A 358 -7.31 -19.55 -10.65
C THR A 358 -6.99 -20.48 -9.48
N ARG A 359 -5.71 -20.70 -9.17
CA ARG A 359 -5.32 -21.49 -7.98
C ARG A 359 -5.36 -20.65 -6.71
N ARG A 360 -5.01 -19.39 -6.84
CA ARG A 360 -5.11 -18.37 -5.80
C ARG A 360 -5.63 -17.10 -6.44
N ILE A 361 -6.62 -16.48 -5.83
CA ILE A 361 -7.14 -15.18 -6.24
C ILE A 361 -6.97 -14.18 -5.12
N LYS A 362 -6.73 -12.94 -5.51
CA LYS A 362 -6.60 -11.83 -4.59
C LYS A 362 -7.57 -10.73 -4.99
N LEU A 363 -8.31 -10.21 -4.03
CA LEU A 363 -9.30 -9.16 -4.24
C LEU A 363 -9.38 -8.23 -3.04
N SER A 364 -10.06 -7.09 -3.20
CA SER A 364 -10.39 -6.18 -2.10
C SER A 364 -11.85 -5.75 -2.19
N THR A 365 -12.50 -5.70 -1.04
CA THR A 365 -13.87 -5.18 -0.88
C THR A 365 -13.91 -3.70 -0.50
N TYR A 366 -12.77 -3.06 -0.29
CA TYR A 366 -12.70 -1.69 0.19
C TYR A 366 -13.52 -0.72 -0.67
N GLY A 367 -14.39 0.05 -0.03
CA GLY A 367 -15.26 1.02 -0.69
C GLY A 367 -16.36 0.43 -1.57
N LEU A 368 -16.69 -0.86 -1.41
CA LEU A 368 -17.90 -1.45 -1.98
C LEU A 368 -19.09 -1.25 -1.05
N THR A 369 -20.28 -1.13 -1.63
CA THR A 369 -21.54 -1.16 -0.85
C THR A 369 -21.90 -2.58 -0.45
N ASP A 370 -22.85 -2.74 0.48
CA ASP A 370 -23.36 -4.06 0.89
C ASP A 370 -23.99 -4.80 -0.31
N GLU A 371 -24.73 -4.09 -1.18
CA GLU A 371 -25.34 -4.63 -2.41
C GLU A 371 -24.27 -5.08 -3.43
N GLU A 372 -23.20 -4.31 -3.59
CA GLU A 372 -22.09 -4.67 -4.48
C GLU A 372 -21.37 -5.94 -3.99
N VAL A 373 -21.14 -6.04 -2.68
CA VAL A 373 -20.51 -7.22 -2.06
C VAL A 373 -21.42 -8.46 -2.20
N GLN A 374 -22.75 -8.29 -2.04
CA GLN A 374 -23.73 -9.35 -2.26
C GLN A 374 -23.70 -9.83 -3.72
N ARG A 375 -23.73 -8.91 -4.69
CA ARG A 375 -23.62 -9.24 -6.12
C ARG A 375 -22.33 -10.00 -6.46
N VAL A 376 -21.22 -9.67 -5.79
CA VAL A 376 -19.95 -10.42 -5.96
C VAL A 376 -20.13 -11.85 -5.46
N ALA A 377 -20.69 -12.07 -4.27
CA ALA A 377 -20.93 -13.40 -3.72
C ALA A 377 -21.86 -14.23 -4.62
N GLU A 378 -22.96 -13.64 -5.10
CA GLU A 378 -23.89 -14.27 -6.04
C GLU A 378 -23.21 -14.69 -7.34
N ALA A 379 -22.40 -13.79 -7.92
CA ALA A 379 -21.65 -14.09 -9.15
C ALA A 379 -20.69 -15.28 -8.98
N PHE A 380 -20.00 -15.39 -7.86
CA PHE A 380 -19.13 -16.55 -7.60
C PHE A 380 -19.93 -17.84 -7.42
N ARG A 381 -21.08 -17.80 -6.74
CA ARG A 381 -21.97 -18.95 -6.57
C ARG A 381 -22.54 -19.43 -7.92
N ASP A 382 -22.99 -18.49 -8.77
CA ASP A 382 -23.51 -18.82 -10.10
C ASP A 382 -22.43 -19.44 -10.98
N ILE A 383 -21.19 -18.92 -10.91
CA ILE A 383 -20.07 -19.51 -11.63
C ILE A 383 -19.78 -20.92 -11.10
N ALA A 384 -19.73 -21.10 -9.78
CA ALA A 384 -19.54 -22.41 -9.17
C ALA A 384 -20.59 -23.42 -9.64
N ALA A 385 -21.88 -23.07 -9.54
CA ALA A 385 -22.98 -23.91 -9.99
C ALA A 385 -22.90 -24.22 -11.49
N LYS A 386 -22.61 -23.23 -12.33
CA LYS A 386 -22.45 -23.39 -13.79
C LYS A 386 -21.38 -24.43 -14.15
N TYR A 387 -20.34 -24.55 -13.33
CA TYR A 387 -19.22 -25.46 -13.58
C TYR A 387 -19.22 -26.70 -12.68
N GLY A 388 -20.33 -26.95 -11.96
CA GLY A 388 -20.55 -28.17 -11.18
C GLY A 388 -19.74 -28.21 -9.87
N LEU A 389 -19.35 -27.07 -9.32
CA LEU A 389 -18.77 -27.01 -7.99
C LEU A 389 -19.88 -26.94 -6.94
N PRO A 390 -19.89 -27.81 -5.92
CA PRO A 390 -20.87 -27.77 -4.84
C PRO A 390 -20.86 -26.44 -4.09
N VAL A 391 -22.04 -26.00 -3.69
CA VAL A 391 -22.25 -24.79 -2.87
C VAL A 391 -23.09 -25.21 -1.65
N GLY A 392 -22.49 -25.04 -0.44
CA GLY A 392 -23.12 -25.38 0.82
C GLY A 392 -24.06 -24.29 1.39
#